data_da418da5f71df7417740558bf8ea24ab
#
_entry.id   da418da5f71df7417740558bf8ea24ab
#
_cell.length_a   1.000
_cell.length_b   1.000
_cell.length_c   1.000
_cell.angle_alpha   90.00
_cell.angle_beta   90.00
_cell.angle_gamma   90.00
#
_symmetry.space_group_name_H-M   'P 1'
#
loop_
_entity.id
_entity.type
_entity.pdbx_description
1 polymer ?
#
loop_
_entity_poly.entity_id
_entity_poly.type
_entity_poly.pdbx_seq_one_letter_code
_entity_poly.pdbx_strand_id
1 'polypeptide(L)'
;GVFEGKTLGTPIGMIIYNKDQQSKDYSNIKDVFRPNHADITYQAKYGFRDYRGGGRASARETANWVAAGAIAKKILKKEGVSVNGFVSEIGNIKADSINYKDINNKYFFSDESKLSDLDLMFDGLIAEGNSVGARLGVVVENCPVGLGDPVFDKLDANLAKAIMTINAVKSISIGNADNLLDLKGSEARDEITSSGYSSNNSGGILGGISNGDNISLSFIIKPTSSIKTKGKTLNADGKEVDIEVNGRHDPCVGIRAVPIAEAMVSLVLVDHLLINRAQCASIDQKLPFSE
;
A
#
# COMPACT_ATOMS: atom_id res chain seq x y z
N GLY A 1 -9.01 -7.49 24.89
CA GLY A 1 -7.86 -8.28 24.42
C GLY A 1 -6.51 -7.81 24.96
N VAL A 2 -6.49 -6.74 25.74
CA VAL A 2 -5.26 -6.18 26.36
C VAL A 2 -5.53 -5.87 27.83
N PHE A 3 -4.61 -6.27 28.71
CA PHE A 3 -4.64 -5.98 30.13
C PHE A 3 -3.24 -5.61 30.61
N GLU A 4 -3.11 -4.52 31.33
CA GLU A 4 -1.84 -3.96 31.83
C GLU A 4 -0.73 -3.88 30.74
N GLY A 5 -1.08 -3.44 29.56
CA GLY A 5 -0.17 -3.29 28.42
C GLY A 5 0.30 -4.59 27.76
N LYS A 6 -0.28 -5.74 28.13
CA LYS A 6 0.00 -7.05 27.55
C LYS A 6 -1.20 -7.61 26.82
N THR A 7 -0.98 -8.30 25.70
CA THR A 7 -2.02 -9.06 25.00
C THR A 7 -2.39 -10.33 25.76
N LEU A 8 -3.69 -10.67 25.76
CA LEU A 8 -4.21 -11.84 26.46
C LEU A 8 -4.30 -13.11 25.58
N GLY A 9 -3.90 -13.02 24.29
CA GLY A 9 -4.10 -14.11 23.34
C GLY A 9 -5.52 -14.20 22.76
N THR A 10 -6.40 -13.29 23.17
CA THR A 10 -7.75 -13.15 22.63
C THR A 10 -7.79 -12.08 21.54
N PRO A 11 -8.88 -11.97 20.73
CA PRO A 11 -9.01 -10.88 19.74
C PRO A 11 -8.86 -9.50 20.39
N ILE A 12 -8.14 -8.60 19.71
CA ILE A 12 -7.89 -7.23 20.16
C ILE A 12 -8.88 -6.30 19.46
N GLY A 13 -9.74 -5.64 20.25
CA GLY A 13 -10.62 -4.60 19.76
C GLY A 13 -9.95 -3.22 19.80
N MET A 14 -10.05 -2.47 18.70
CA MET A 14 -9.51 -1.09 18.60
C MET A 14 -10.58 -0.18 18.00
N ILE A 15 -10.75 1.02 18.58
CA ILE A 15 -11.72 2.03 18.11
C ILE A 15 -11.00 3.36 17.99
N ILE A 16 -11.14 4.01 16.83
CA ILE A 16 -10.70 5.39 16.60
C ILE A 16 -11.94 6.25 16.35
N TYR A 17 -12.24 7.16 17.27
CA TYR A 17 -13.36 8.08 17.11
C TYR A 17 -12.99 9.24 16.18
N ASN A 18 -13.86 9.52 15.19
CA ASN A 18 -13.69 10.69 14.33
C ASN A 18 -14.15 11.97 15.07
N LYS A 19 -13.19 12.81 15.46
CA LYS A 19 -13.44 14.04 16.22
C LYS A 19 -13.58 15.29 15.33
N ASP A 20 -13.18 15.22 14.06
CA ASP A 20 -13.16 16.35 13.11
C ASP A 20 -14.02 16.04 11.87
N GLN A 21 -15.22 15.51 12.09
CA GLN A 21 -16.15 15.25 11.00
C GLN A 21 -16.84 16.56 10.54
N GLN A 22 -16.66 16.91 9.26
CA GLN A 22 -17.26 18.09 8.62
C GLN A 22 -18.30 17.65 7.58
N SER A 23 -19.43 17.10 8.03
CA SER A 23 -20.48 16.57 7.13
C SER A 23 -21.07 17.64 6.19
N LYS A 24 -21.00 18.92 6.57
CA LYS A 24 -21.48 20.05 5.77
C LYS A 24 -20.70 20.24 4.46
N ASP A 25 -19.43 19.86 4.44
CA ASP A 25 -18.56 20.01 3.26
C ASP A 25 -18.95 19.08 2.10
N TYR A 26 -19.85 18.13 2.35
CA TYR A 26 -20.31 17.14 1.38
C TYR A 26 -21.73 17.36 0.89
N SER A 27 -22.39 18.45 1.31
CA SER A 27 -23.79 18.74 0.94
C SER A 27 -23.97 18.97 -0.56
N ASN A 28 -22.97 19.58 -1.22
CA ASN A 28 -22.99 19.86 -2.65
C ASN A 28 -22.82 18.61 -3.54
N ILE A 29 -22.39 17.48 -2.96
CA ILE A 29 -22.20 16.23 -3.70
C ILE A 29 -23.23 15.15 -3.30
N LYS A 30 -24.28 15.53 -2.57
CA LYS A 30 -25.30 14.59 -2.10
C LYS A 30 -25.97 13.85 -3.26
N ASP A 31 -26.35 14.60 -4.29
CA ASP A 31 -27.15 14.09 -5.40
C ASP A 31 -26.33 13.97 -6.71
N VAL A 32 -25.01 14.05 -6.64
CA VAL A 32 -24.09 13.91 -7.78
C VAL A 32 -23.02 12.85 -7.52
N PHE A 33 -22.45 12.28 -8.58
CA PHE A 33 -21.42 11.24 -8.48
C PHE A 33 -20.05 11.84 -8.82
N ARG A 34 -19.12 11.79 -7.91
CA ARG A 34 -17.75 12.25 -8.19
C ARG A 34 -17.11 11.35 -9.26
N PRO A 35 -16.59 11.90 -10.36
CA PRO A 35 -15.85 11.13 -11.34
C PRO A 35 -14.68 10.37 -10.69
N ASN A 36 -14.47 9.15 -11.15
CA ASN A 36 -13.39 8.30 -10.67
C ASN A 36 -13.39 7.99 -9.15
N HIS A 37 -14.53 8.23 -8.47
CA HIS A 37 -14.80 7.86 -7.08
C HIS A 37 -15.82 6.72 -7.00
N ALA A 38 -15.93 6.07 -5.84
CA ALA A 38 -16.83 4.93 -5.64
C ALA A 38 -18.33 5.30 -5.54
N ASP A 39 -18.69 6.56 -5.64
CA ASP A 39 -20.07 7.04 -5.40
C ASP A 39 -21.09 6.30 -6.26
N ILE A 40 -20.87 6.25 -7.58
CA ILE A 40 -21.81 5.62 -8.53
C ILE A 40 -21.87 4.10 -8.36
N THR A 41 -20.74 3.45 -8.08
CA THR A 41 -20.69 1.99 -7.91
C THR A 41 -21.35 1.54 -6.61
N TYR A 42 -21.21 2.32 -5.53
CA TYR A 42 -21.92 2.06 -4.27
C TYR A 42 -23.43 2.26 -4.43
N GLN A 43 -23.83 3.35 -5.09
CA GLN A 43 -25.24 3.59 -5.39
C GLN A 43 -25.86 2.46 -6.23
N ALA A 44 -25.17 2.03 -7.28
CA ALA A 44 -25.63 0.95 -8.15
C ALA A 44 -25.70 -0.42 -7.44
N LYS A 45 -24.69 -0.72 -6.59
CA LYS A 45 -24.60 -2.01 -5.92
C LYS A 45 -25.57 -2.14 -4.73
N TYR A 46 -25.69 -1.08 -3.91
CA TYR A 46 -26.40 -1.14 -2.64
C TYR A 46 -27.74 -0.39 -2.66
N GLY A 47 -28.08 0.30 -3.76
CA GLY A 47 -29.32 1.09 -3.89
C GLY A 47 -29.27 2.48 -3.25
N PHE A 48 -28.34 2.70 -2.32
CA PHE A 48 -28.11 3.99 -1.66
C PHE A 48 -26.69 4.11 -1.15
N ARG A 49 -26.25 5.32 -0.82
CA ARG A 49 -24.91 5.60 -0.28
C ARG A 49 -24.97 6.67 0.80
N ASP A 50 -24.01 6.63 1.71
CA ASP A 50 -23.74 7.77 2.60
C ASP A 50 -22.77 8.74 1.92
N TYR A 51 -23.28 9.95 1.58
CA TYR A 51 -22.52 10.99 0.91
C TYR A 51 -21.61 11.80 1.84
N ARG A 52 -21.75 11.66 3.17
CA ARG A 52 -21.14 12.55 4.20
C ARG A 52 -19.63 12.38 4.37
N GLY A 53 -18.94 11.77 3.42
CA GLY A 53 -17.49 11.67 3.39
C GLY A 53 -16.89 10.62 4.33
N GLY A 54 -17.73 9.70 4.78
CA GLY A 54 -17.34 8.57 5.62
C GLY A 54 -17.43 7.23 4.88
N GLY A 55 -17.38 6.15 5.65
CA GLY A 55 -17.59 4.79 5.17
C GLY A 55 -16.39 4.19 4.47
N ARG A 56 -16.59 3.00 3.89
CA ARG A 56 -15.53 2.13 3.36
C ARG A 56 -14.85 2.65 2.09
N ALA A 57 -15.47 3.59 1.37
CA ALA A 57 -14.86 4.23 0.21
C ALA A 57 -13.87 5.35 0.59
N SER A 58 -13.86 5.78 1.83
CA SER A 58 -12.97 6.82 2.33
C SER A 58 -11.60 6.26 2.70
N ALA A 59 -10.53 6.95 2.28
CA ALA A 59 -9.17 6.62 2.71
C ALA A 59 -8.97 6.71 4.24
N ARG A 60 -9.87 7.36 4.99
CA ARG A 60 -9.84 7.38 6.47
C ARG A 60 -9.98 5.99 7.09
N GLU A 61 -10.61 5.06 6.42
CA GLU A 61 -10.72 3.65 6.83
C GLU A 61 -9.37 3.03 7.14
N THR A 62 -8.34 3.41 6.39
CA THR A 62 -6.99 2.85 6.52
C THR A 62 -6.29 3.18 7.83
N ALA A 63 -6.76 4.15 8.62
CA ALA A 63 -6.23 4.43 9.95
C ALA A 63 -6.34 3.20 10.88
N ASN A 64 -7.41 2.42 10.75
CA ASN A 64 -7.60 1.18 11.50
C ASN A 64 -6.59 0.11 11.08
N TRP A 65 -6.23 0.07 9.80
CA TRP A 65 -5.25 -0.88 9.26
C TRP A 65 -3.85 -0.55 9.78
N VAL A 66 -3.50 0.75 9.82
CA VAL A 66 -2.22 1.20 10.39
C VAL A 66 -2.12 0.85 11.88
N ALA A 67 -3.22 1.01 12.64
CA ALA A 67 -3.26 0.61 14.05
C ALA A 67 -3.04 -0.90 14.23
N ALA A 68 -3.69 -1.74 13.41
CA ALA A 68 -3.48 -3.18 13.40
C ALA A 68 -2.05 -3.55 12.96
N GLY A 69 -1.55 -2.90 11.91
CA GLY A 69 -0.19 -3.07 11.38
C GLY A 69 0.89 -2.73 12.40
N ALA A 70 0.64 -1.77 13.30
CA ALA A 70 1.59 -1.46 14.38
C ALA A 70 1.79 -2.65 15.35
N ILE A 71 0.75 -3.44 15.59
CA ILE A 71 0.84 -4.67 16.39
C ILE A 71 1.60 -5.73 15.58
N ALA A 72 1.27 -5.91 14.30
CA ALA A 72 1.96 -6.85 13.42
C ALA A 72 3.46 -6.55 13.33
N LYS A 73 3.85 -5.29 13.11
CA LYS A 73 5.26 -4.86 13.10
C LYS A 73 6.00 -5.19 14.40
N LYS A 74 5.34 -5.11 15.57
CA LYS A 74 5.95 -5.51 16.86
C LYS A 74 6.25 -7.01 16.92
N ILE A 75 5.40 -7.85 16.31
CA ILE A 75 5.63 -9.29 16.23
C ILE A 75 6.79 -9.56 15.28
N LEU A 76 6.74 -9.00 14.07
CA LEU A 76 7.79 -9.16 13.06
C LEU A 76 9.17 -8.70 13.54
N LYS A 77 9.23 -7.59 14.27
CA LYS A 77 10.48 -7.07 14.86
C LYS A 77 11.14 -8.08 15.80
N LYS A 78 10.38 -8.91 16.53
CA LYS A 78 10.94 -9.97 17.39
C LYS A 78 11.59 -11.10 16.58
N GLU A 79 11.17 -11.27 15.33
CA GLU A 79 11.76 -12.20 14.36
C GLU A 79 12.91 -11.57 13.56
N GLY A 80 13.26 -10.31 13.85
CA GLY A 80 14.28 -9.59 13.10
C GLY A 80 13.79 -8.99 11.77
N VAL A 81 12.52 -9.17 11.42
CA VAL A 81 11.94 -8.70 10.15
C VAL A 81 11.65 -7.22 10.22
N SER A 82 12.08 -6.46 9.21
CA SER A 82 11.73 -5.05 9.00
C SER A 82 10.90 -4.87 7.72
N VAL A 83 9.97 -3.91 7.75
CA VAL A 83 9.11 -3.55 6.62
C VAL A 83 9.22 -2.06 6.39
N ASN A 84 9.78 -1.67 5.26
CA ASN A 84 10.12 -0.29 4.91
C ASN A 84 9.38 0.14 3.64
N GLY A 85 8.51 1.13 3.76
CA GLY A 85 7.78 1.72 2.64
C GLY A 85 8.40 3.05 2.22
N PHE A 86 8.30 3.38 0.94
CA PHE A 86 8.82 4.61 0.37
C PHE A 86 8.06 5.01 -0.90
N VAL A 87 8.26 6.25 -1.33
CA VAL A 87 7.78 6.75 -2.61
C VAL A 87 8.97 6.84 -3.57
N SER A 88 8.82 6.28 -4.77
CA SER A 88 9.84 6.31 -5.83
C SER A 88 9.50 7.25 -6.98
N GLU A 89 8.22 7.55 -7.20
CA GLU A 89 7.79 8.47 -8.26
C GLU A 89 6.56 9.26 -7.80
N ILE A 90 6.52 10.57 -8.08
CA ILE A 90 5.34 11.41 -7.91
C ILE A 90 5.15 12.20 -9.21
N GLY A 91 4.01 12.00 -9.88
CA GLY A 91 3.77 12.61 -11.19
C GLY A 91 4.85 12.23 -12.18
N ASN A 92 5.57 13.23 -12.68
CA ASN A 92 6.70 13.06 -13.61
C ASN A 92 8.08 13.08 -12.92
N ILE A 93 8.13 13.23 -11.60
CA ILE A 93 9.38 13.21 -10.83
C ILE A 93 9.64 11.80 -10.37
N LYS A 94 10.77 11.24 -10.82
CA LYS A 94 11.24 9.90 -10.51
C LYS A 94 12.53 9.97 -9.71
N ALA A 95 12.68 9.10 -8.73
CA ALA A 95 13.94 8.91 -8.02
C ALA A 95 15.00 8.32 -8.95
N ASP A 96 16.19 8.90 -8.96
CA ASP A 96 17.34 8.38 -9.68
C ASP A 96 18.03 7.25 -8.90
N SER A 97 17.85 7.26 -7.57
CA SER A 97 18.36 6.23 -6.66
C SER A 97 17.31 5.91 -5.59
N ILE A 98 17.27 4.65 -5.19
CA ILE A 98 16.35 4.19 -4.14
C ILE A 98 17.11 4.00 -2.83
N ASN A 99 16.96 4.97 -1.93
CA ASN A 99 17.33 4.81 -0.54
C ASN A 99 16.06 4.73 0.29
N TYR A 100 15.71 3.52 0.76
CA TYR A 100 14.49 3.27 1.53
C TYR A 100 14.75 3.22 3.04
N LYS A 101 16.01 3.32 3.47
CA LYS A 101 16.37 3.33 4.89
C LYS A 101 16.41 4.76 5.42
N ASP A 102 15.89 4.94 6.63
CA ASP A 102 15.96 6.20 7.38
C ASP A 102 15.40 7.42 6.64
N ILE A 103 14.37 7.21 5.80
CA ILE A 103 13.70 8.30 5.09
C ILE A 103 13.06 9.25 6.12
N ASN A 104 13.56 10.49 6.16
CA ASN A 104 13.07 11.54 7.05
C ASN A 104 12.69 12.80 6.27
N ASN A 105 11.78 12.66 5.29
CA ASN A 105 11.25 13.79 4.55
C ASN A 105 9.71 13.70 4.45
N LYS A 106 9.06 14.85 4.25
CA LYS A 106 7.59 14.96 4.24
C LYS A 106 6.89 14.18 3.13
N TYR A 107 7.64 13.71 2.13
CA TYR A 107 7.12 12.96 0.98
C TYR A 107 7.37 11.45 1.08
N PHE A 108 8.11 10.98 2.09
CA PHE A 108 8.64 9.60 2.11
C PHE A 108 9.38 9.24 0.83
N PHE A 109 9.95 10.24 0.14
CA PHE A 109 10.60 10.06 -1.15
C PHE A 109 12.01 9.50 -0.98
N SER A 110 12.33 8.48 -1.77
CA SER A 110 13.56 7.70 -1.62
C SER A 110 14.84 8.40 -2.13
N ASP A 111 14.69 9.56 -2.77
CA ASP A 111 15.80 10.34 -3.32
C ASP A 111 15.70 11.80 -2.85
N GLU A 112 16.55 12.19 -1.91
CA GLU A 112 16.53 13.53 -1.33
C GLU A 112 16.93 14.63 -2.34
N SER A 113 17.65 14.30 -3.40
CA SER A 113 18.06 15.26 -4.43
C SER A 113 16.88 15.87 -5.19
N LYS A 114 15.70 15.20 -5.16
CA LYS A 114 14.48 15.62 -5.85
C LYS A 114 13.51 16.43 -5.00
N LEU A 115 13.80 16.66 -3.72
CA LEU A 115 12.83 17.28 -2.80
C LEU A 115 12.44 18.70 -3.21
N SER A 116 13.38 19.51 -3.74
CA SER A 116 13.09 20.86 -4.23
C SER A 116 12.16 20.85 -5.45
N ASP A 117 12.34 19.89 -6.35
CA ASP A 117 11.47 19.74 -7.53
C ASP A 117 10.06 19.31 -7.11
N LEU A 118 9.96 18.43 -6.10
CA LEU A 118 8.69 18.05 -5.51
C LEU A 118 7.98 19.24 -4.84
N ASP A 119 8.70 20.08 -4.10
CA ASP A 119 8.14 21.29 -3.49
C ASP A 119 7.50 22.19 -4.56
N LEU A 120 8.23 22.48 -5.64
CA LEU A 120 7.71 23.29 -6.75
C LEU A 120 6.49 22.67 -7.42
N MET A 121 6.51 21.33 -7.66
CA MET A 121 5.36 20.61 -8.22
C MET A 121 4.13 20.73 -7.30
N PHE A 122 4.29 20.52 -5.99
CA PHE A 122 3.18 20.58 -5.04
C PHE A 122 2.60 21.99 -4.92
N ASP A 123 3.42 23.04 -4.95
CA ASP A 123 2.95 24.42 -4.96
C ASP A 123 2.10 24.70 -6.21
N GLY A 124 2.53 24.21 -7.38
CA GLY A 124 1.76 24.30 -8.62
C GLY A 124 0.41 23.56 -8.53
N LEU A 125 0.41 22.31 -8.06
CA LEU A 125 -0.79 21.51 -7.92
C LEU A 125 -1.82 22.13 -6.94
N ILE A 126 -1.33 22.71 -5.85
CA ILE A 126 -2.18 23.41 -4.88
C ILE A 126 -2.80 24.66 -5.50
N ALA A 127 -2.00 25.43 -6.26
CA ALA A 127 -2.49 26.62 -6.97
C ALA A 127 -3.55 26.29 -8.02
N GLU A 128 -3.36 25.19 -8.76
CA GLU A 128 -4.31 24.70 -9.77
C GLU A 128 -5.54 24.00 -9.16
N GLY A 129 -5.48 23.59 -7.88
CA GLY A 129 -6.51 22.75 -7.26
C GLY A 129 -6.56 21.33 -7.86
N ASN A 130 -5.42 20.79 -8.28
CA ASN A 130 -5.26 19.54 -8.99
C ASN A 130 -4.54 18.48 -8.15
N SER A 131 -4.32 17.28 -8.73
CA SER A 131 -3.67 16.16 -8.05
C SER A 131 -2.85 15.31 -9.01
N VAL A 132 -1.90 14.55 -8.46
CA VAL A 132 -1.08 13.57 -9.20
C VAL A 132 -1.08 12.22 -8.52
N GLY A 133 -0.72 11.18 -9.29
CA GLY A 133 -0.48 9.84 -8.77
C GLY A 133 0.96 9.67 -8.27
N ALA A 134 1.21 8.49 -7.69
CA ALA A 134 2.54 8.12 -7.23
C ALA A 134 2.80 6.63 -7.45
N ARG A 135 4.09 6.27 -7.57
CA ARG A 135 4.59 4.90 -7.42
C ARG A 135 5.26 4.79 -6.06
N LEU A 136 4.88 3.74 -5.34
CA LEU A 136 5.44 3.41 -4.04
C LEU A 136 6.15 2.07 -4.11
N GLY A 137 7.12 1.89 -3.22
CA GLY A 137 7.77 0.61 -2.99
C GLY A 137 7.64 0.18 -1.54
N VAL A 138 7.71 -1.13 -1.31
CA VAL A 138 7.90 -1.72 0.01
C VAL A 138 9.01 -2.77 -0.08
N VAL A 139 9.96 -2.70 0.84
CA VAL A 139 11.00 -3.72 1.01
C VAL A 139 10.85 -4.34 2.38
N VAL A 140 10.84 -5.67 2.40
CA VAL A 140 10.89 -6.48 3.64
C VAL A 140 12.27 -7.09 3.74
N GLU A 141 12.97 -6.80 4.82
CA GLU A 141 14.30 -7.36 5.09
C GLU A 141 14.18 -8.46 6.14
N ASN A 142 15.06 -9.46 6.03
CA ASN A 142 15.17 -10.60 6.94
C ASN A 142 13.86 -11.42 7.05
N CYS A 143 13.11 -11.54 5.96
CA CYS A 143 11.94 -12.40 5.94
C CYS A 143 12.36 -13.87 6.11
N PRO A 144 11.78 -14.62 7.07
CA PRO A 144 12.06 -16.04 7.18
C PRO A 144 11.74 -16.79 5.89
N VAL A 145 12.52 -17.85 5.62
CA VAL A 145 12.21 -18.79 4.54
C VAL A 145 10.94 -19.57 4.88
N GLY A 146 10.14 -19.91 3.87
CA GLY A 146 9.03 -20.84 4.03
C GLY A 146 7.67 -20.19 4.31
N LEU A 147 7.55 -18.86 4.28
CA LEU A 147 6.26 -18.18 4.42
C LEU A 147 5.48 -18.22 3.10
N GLY A 148 4.25 -18.70 3.14
CA GLY A 148 3.37 -18.85 1.99
C GLY A 148 3.15 -20.31 1.60
N ASP A 149 2.20 -20.53 0.72
CA ASP A 149 1.79 -21.84 0.24
C ASP A 149 1.90 -21.95 -1.30
N PRO A 150 2.02 -23.17 -1.86
CA PRO A 150 2.30 -23.30 -3.29
C PRO A 150 1.11 -23.07 -4.22
N VAL A 151 -0.13 -23.00 -3.71
CA VAL A 151 -1.34 -22.91 -4.58
C VAL A 151 -2.21 -21.71 -4.22
N PHE A 152 -3.16 -21.82 -3.29
CA PHE A 152 -4.17 -20.77 -3.08
C PHE A 152 -3.70 -19.61 -2.20
N ASP A 153 -2.82 -19.87 -1.26
CA ASP A 153 -2.29 -18.89 -0.31
C ASP A 153 -0.82 -18.55 -0.57
N LYS A 154 -0.49 -18.38 -1.85
CA LYS A 154 0.82 -17.86 -2.25
C LYS A 154 1.08 -16.52 -1.60
N LEU A 155 2.28 -16.34 -1.07
CA LEU A 155 2.66 -15.10 -0.40
C LEU A 155 2.54 -13.87 -1.32
N ASP A 156 3.01 -13.97 -2.56
CA ASP A 156 2.89 -12.92 -3.57
C ASP A 156 1.42 -12.58 -3.88
N ALA A 157 0.56 -13.58 -4.00
CA ALA A 157 -0.88 -13.38 -4.23
C ALA A 157 -1.56 -12.69 -3.06
N ASN A 158 -1.25 -13.07 -1.82
CA ASN A 158 -1.82 -12.45 -0.62
C ASN A 158 -1.27 -11.03 -0.39
N LEU A 159 0.01 -10.78 -0.66
CA LEU A 159 0.57 -9.43 -0.70
C LEU A 159 -0.12 -8.56 -1.75
N ALA A 160 -0.31 -9.09 -2.96
CA ALA A 160 -1.01 -8.38 -4.04
C ALA A 160 -2.45 -8.06 -3.65
N LYS A 161 -3.19 -9.00 -3.07
CA LYS A 161 -4.56 -8.80 -2.56
C LYS A 161 -4.60 -7.69 -1.51
N ALA A 162 -3.67 -7.71 -0.55
CA ALA A 162 -3.61 -6.72 0.52
C ALA A 162 -3.33 -5.31 -0.03
N ILE A 163 -2.33 -5.16 -0.90
CA ILE A 163 -1.99 -3.88 -1.53
C ILE A 163 -3.12 -3.38 -2.45
N MET A 164 -3.73 -4.24 -3.26
CA MET A 164 -4.87 -3.86 -4.11
C MET A 164 -6.13 -3.47 -3.31
N THR A 165 -6.20 -3.84 -2.03
CA THR A 165 -7.27 -3.41 -1.12
C THR A 165 -7.12 -1.94 -0.70
N ILE A 166 -5.92 -1.38 -0.76
CA ILE A 166 -5.66 0.03 -0.43
C ILE A 166 -6.38 0.93 -1.43
N ASN A 167 -7.11 1.92 -0.92
CA ASN A 167 -7.85 2.87 -1.75
C ASN A 167 -6.94 3.53 -2.79
N ALA A 168 -7.45 3.66 -4.02
CA ALA A 168 -6.78 4.27 -5.17
C ALA A 168 -5.59 3.49 -5.77
N VAL A 169 -5.18 2.35 -5.25
CA VAL A 169 -4.20 1.48 -5.90
C VAL A 169 -4.75 0.94 -7.22
N LYS A 170 -3.90 0.86 -8.25
CA LYS A 170 -4.27 0.44 -9.62
C LYS A 170 -3.37 -0.64 -10.22
N SER A 171 -2.18 -0.84 -9.69
CA SER A 171 -1.28 -1.92 -10.09
C SER A 171 -0.39 -2.31 -8.92
N ILE A 172 0.17 -3.51 -9.01
CA ILE A 172 1.23 -4.01 -8.14
C ILE A 172 2.20 -4.85 -8.97
N SER A 173 3.48 -4.74 -8.66
CA SER A 173 4.58 -5.53 -9.22
C SER A 173 5.35 -6.19 -8.06
N ILE A 174 5.76 -7.44 -8.22
CA ILE A 174 6.61 -8.16 -7.27
C ILE A 174 7.99 -8.32 -7.89
N GLY A 175 9.04 -8.03 -7.11
CA GLY A 175 10.41 -8.08 -7.60
C GLY A 175 10.67 -7.11 -8.76
N ASN A 176 11.43 -7.56 -9.73
CA ASN A 176 11.81 -6.79 -10.91
C ASN A 176 10.77 -6.88 -12.05
N ALA A 177 9.50 -7.16 -11.75
CA ALA A 177 8.46 -7.46 -12.74
C ALA A 177 8.33 -6.40 -13.86
N ASP A 178 8.55 -5.13 -13.54
CA ASP A 178 8.46 -4.04 -14.52
C ASP A 178 9.51 -4.17 -15.65
N ASN A 179 10.65 -4.83 -15.41
CA ASN A 179 11.74 -5.01 -16.38
C ASN A 179 11.80 -6.44 -16.95
N LEU A 180 11.05 -7.41 -16.40
CA LEU A 180 11.15 -8.81 -16.83
C LEU A 180 10.74 -9.03 -18.30
N LEU A 181 9.94 -8.14 -18.89
CA LEU A 181 9.54 -8.23 -20.29
C LEU A 181 10.71 -8.05 -21.25
N ASP A 182 11.71 -7.28 -20.85
CA ASP A 182 12.87 -6.96 -21.67
C ASP A 182 14.04 -7.94 -21.47
N LEU A 183 13.94 -8.85 -20.47
CA LEU A 183 14.96 -9.81 -20.12
C LEU A 183 14.71 -11.18 -20.73
N LYS A 184 15.76 -11.84 -21.21
CA LYS A 184 15.73 -13.25 -21.54
C LYS A 184 15.71 -14.10 -20.27
N GLY A 185 15.23 -15.33 -20.33
CA GLY A 185 15.20 -16.21 -19.18
C GLY A 185 16.56 -16.43 -18.51
N SER A 186 17.65 -16.43 -19.29
CA SER A 186 19.03 -16.50 -18.75
C SER A 186 19.48 -15.23 -18.00
N GLU A 187 18.88 -14.10 -18.29
CA GLU A 187 19.17 -12.80 -17.66
C GLU A 187 18.25 -12.56 -16.45
N ALA A 188 17.02 -13.08 -16.52
CA ALA A 188 16.00 -12.91 -15.48
C ALA A 188 16.14 -13.90 -14.31
N ARG A 189 16.79 -15.04 -14.49
CA ARG A 189 16.91 -16.07 -13.45
C ARG A 189 17.85 -15.63 -12.32
N ASP A 190 17.42 -15.87 -11.10
CA ASP A 190 18.22 -15.66 -9.90
C ASP A 190 19.08 -16.93 -9.67
N GLU A 191 20.33 -16.93 -10.13
CA GLU A 191 21.22 -18.08 -10.01
C GLU A 191 21.56 -18.37 -8.55
N ILE A 192 21.63 -19.65 -8.18
CA ILE A 192 21.92 -20.11 -6.83
C ILE A 192 23.41 -20.45 -6.73
N THR A 193 24.10 -19.83 -5.79
CA THR A 193 25.53 -20.03 -5.51
C THR A 193 25.72 -20.55 -4.08
N SER A 194 26.94 -20.90 -3.74
CA SER A 194 27.27 -21.29 -2.35
C SER A 194 27.15 -20.14 -1.34
N SER A 195 27.02 -18.89 -1.81
CA SER A 195 26.85 -17.69 -0.98
C SER A 195 25.44 -17.09 -1.04
N GLY A 196 24.49 -17.75 -1.70
CA GLY A 196 23.12 -17.27 -1.86
C GLY A 196 22.71 -17.05 -3.30
N TYR A 197 21.66 -16.29 -3.50
CA TYR A 197 21.19 -15.89 -4.83
C TYR A 197 22.09 -14.79 -5.42
N SER A 198 22.37 -14.86 -6.72
CA SER A 198 23.19 -13.87 -7.41
C SER A 198 22.44 -12.59 -7.75
N SER A 199 21.12 -12.65 -7.77
CA SER A 199 20.18 -11.55 -8.04
C SER A 199 18.87 -11.81 -7.33
N ASN A 200 17.95 -10.86 -7.35
CA ASN A 200 16.63 -10.99 -6.73
C ASN A 200 15.52 -10.45 -7.65
N ASN A 201 15.50 -10.91 -8.90
CA ASN A 201 14.46 -10.56 -9.86
C ASN A 201 13.09 -11.08 -9.44
N SER A 202 13.06 -12.22 -8.74
CA SER A 202 11.84 -12.85 -8.19
C SER A 202 11.24 -12.06 -7.01
N GLY A 203 11.99 -11.11 -6.43
CA GLY A 203 11.52 -10.30 -5.31
C GLY A 203 11.33 -11.06 -4.01
N GLY A 204 12.20 -12.05 -3.71
CA GLY A 204 12.20 -12.79 -2.45
C GLY A 204 11.15 -13.91 -2.35
N ILE A 205 10.44 -14.22 -3.45
CA ILE A 205 9.35 -15.21 -3.45
C ILE A 205 9.52 -16.15 -4.65
N LEU A 206 9.59 -17.46 -4.38
CA LEU A 206 9.66 -18.50 -5.39
C LEU A 206 8.53 -19.51 -5.19
N GLY A 207 7.74 -19.75 -6.22
CA GLY A 207 6.61 -20.67 -6.16
C GLY A 207 5.51 -20.29 -5.16
N GLY A 208 5.46 -19.01 -4.74
CA GLY A 208 4.53 -18.51 -3.73
C GLY A 208 5.06 -18.57 -2.30
N ILE A 209 6.32 -18.93 -2.11
CA ILE A 209 6.96 -19.15 -0.79
C ILE A 209 8.18 -18.23 -0.68
N SER A 210 8.38 -17.59 0.48
CA SER A 210 9.54 -16.75 0.73
C SER A 210 10.85 -17.57 0.70
N ASN A 211 11.87 -17.01 0.04
CA ASN A 211 13.14 -17.70 -0.19
C ASN A 211 14.30 -17.17 0.69
N GLY A 212 14.03 -16.28 1.63
CA GLY A 212 15.03 -15.69 2.53
C GLY A 212 15.66 -14.39 2.05
N ASP A 213 15.57 -14.09 0.76
CA ASP A 213 15.95 -12.77 0.24
C ASP A 213 14.94 -11.67 0.62
N ASN A 214 15.34 -10.44 0.42
CA ASN A 214 14.45 -9.29 0.62
C ASN A 214 13.21 -9.42 -0.26
N ILE A 215 12.02 -9.33 0.35
CA ILE A 215 10.80 -9.21 -0.45
C ILE A 215 10.68 -7.77 -0.92
N SER A 216 10.55 -7.59 -2.24
CA SER A 216 10.37 -6.29 -2.84
C SER A 216 9.09 -6.24 -3.67
N LEU A 217 8.34 -5.17 -3.51
CA LEU A 217 7.14 -4.89 -4.30
C LEU A 217 7.01 -3.40 -4.60
N SER A 218 6.39 -3.08 -5.72
CA SER A 218 6.01 -1.72 -6.08
C SER A 218 4.55 -1.65 -6.52
N PHE A 219 3.92 -0.48 -6.38
CA PHE A 219 2.53 -0.30 -6.77
C PHE A 219 2.23 1.15 -7.12
N ILE A 220 1.17 1.35 -7.93
CA ILE A 220 0.77 2.67 -8.40
C ILE A 220 -0.54 3.09 -7.74
N ILE A 221 -0.56 4.30 -7.23
CA ILE A 221 -1.74 4.99 -6.74
C ILE A 221 -2.15 6.07 -7.75
N LYS A 222 -3.41 6.04 -8.16
CA LYS A 222 -3.98 7.05 -9.05
C LYS A 222 -4.09 8.42 -8.37
N PRO A 223 -4.18 9.52 -9.13
CA PRO A 223 -4.49 10.84 -8.61
C PRO A 223 -5.76 10.86 -7.76
N THR A 224 -5.82 11.75 -6.78
CA THR A 224 -7.03 11.99 -5.96
C THR A 224 -8.19 12.40 -6.86
N SER A 225 -9.34 11.75 -6.70
CA SER A 225 -10.53 12.04 -7.54
C SER A 225 -11.26 13.32 -7.14
N SER A 226 -11.12 13.74 -5.89
CA SER A 226 -11.75 14.95 -5.38
C SER A 226 -10.81 16.12 -5.58
N ILE A 227 -11.04 16.91 -6.61
CA ILE A 227 -10.23 18.09 -6.99
C ILE A 227 -11.11 19.31 -7.17
N LYS A 228 -10.51 20.50 -7.12
CA LYS A 228 -11.22 21.78 -7.31
C LYS A 228 -11.42 22.13 -8.77
N THR A 229 -10.75 21.45 -9.69
CA THR A 229 -10.92 21.66 -11.12
C THR A 229 -12.33 21.22 -11.54
N LYS A 230 -13.03 22.09 -12.27
CA LYS A 230 -14.37 21.81 -12.79
C LYS A 230 -14.36 20.61 -13.74
N GLY A 231 -15.35 19.75 -13.60
CA GLY A 231 -15.55 18.58 -14.45
C GLY A 231 -17.01 18.31 -14.70
N LYS A 232 -17.31 17.31 -15.51
CA LYS A 232 -18.68 16.85 -15.80
C LYS A 232 -18.97 15.55 -15.08
N THR A 233 -20.23 15.39 -14.67
CA THR A 233 -20.72 14.16 -14.05
C THR A 233 -22.22 14.00 -14.27
N LEU A 234 -22.80 12.94 -13.68
CA LEU A 234 -24.24 12.73 -13.62
C LEU A 234 -24.76 13.01 -12.20
N ASN A 235 -25.97 13.56 -12.14
CA ASN A 235 -26.74 13.57 -10.90
C ASN A 235 -27.51 12.26 -10.71
N ALA A 236 -28.20 12.10 -9.57
CA ALA A 236 -29.00 10.93 -9.25
C ALA A 236 -30.14 10.66 -10.24
N ASP A 237 -30.62 11.68 -10.95
CA ASP A 237 -31.66 11.56 -11.99
C ASP A 237 -31.10 11.21 -13.38
N GLY A 238 -29.79 10.99 -13.50
CA GLY A 238 -29.12 10.67 -14.75
C GLY A 238 -28.87 11.86 -15.68
N LYS A 239 -28.97 13.10 -15.19
CA LYS A 239 -28.70 14.32 -15.97
C LYS A 239 -27.25 14.74 -15.85
N GLU A 240 -26.65 15.18 -16.97
CA GLU A 240 -25.32 15.78 -16.97
C GLU A 240 -25.32 17.10 -16.20
N VAL A 241 -24.35 17.23 -15.30
CA VAL A 241 -24.14 18.43 -14.48
C VAL A 241 -22.65 18.73 -14.34
N ASP A 242 -22.30 19.96 -14.06
CA ASP A 242 -20.95 20.33 -13.70
C ASP A 242 -20.69 19.98 -12.23
N ILE A 243 -19.47 19.57 -11.93
CA ILE A 243 -19.02 19.28 -10.58
C ILE A 243 -17.70 19.99 -10.28
N GLU A 244 -17.62 20.52 -9.08
CA GLU A 244 -16.42 21.03 -8.46
C GLU A 244 -16.43 20.57 -7.01
N VAL A 245 -15.39 19.87 -6.57
CA VAL A 245 -15.37 19.33 -5.19
C VAL A 245 -14.62 20.30 -4.29
N ASN A 246 -15.38 20.99 -3.45
CA ASN A 246 -14.82 21.88 -2.43
C ASN A 246 -14.33 21.09 -1.22
N GLY A 247 -13.33 21.61 -0.52
CA GLY A 247 -12.74 21.00 0.67
C GLY A 247 -11.22 20.90 0.62
N ARG A 248 -10.65 20.31 1.67
CA ARG A 248 -9.21 20.02 1.73
C ARG A 248 -8.94 18.66 1.12
N HIS A 249 -8.17 18.62 0.05
CA HIS A 249 -7.78 17.40 -0.62
C HIS A 249 -6.25 17.32 -0.69
N ASP A 250 -5.70 16.11 -0.49
CA ASP A 250 -4.28 15.87 -0.66
C ASP A 250 -3.96 15.93 -2.17
N PRO A 251 -3.00 16.74 -2.62
CA PRO A 251 -2.55 16.76 -4.02
C PRO A 251 -1.97 15.41 -4.48
N CYS A 252 -1.46 14.62 -3.53
CA CYS A 252 -1.00 13.25 -3.77
C CYS A 252 -1.30 12.36 -2.56
N VAL A 253 -2.26 11.45 -2.70
CA VAL A 253 -2.58 10.49 -1.63
C VAL A 253 -1.53 9.38 -1.47
N GLY A 254 -0.61 9.25 -2.44
CA GLY A 254 0.47 8.26 -2.37
C GLY A 254 1.35 8.44 -1.14
N ILE A 255 1.63 9.67 -0.74
CA ILE A 255 2.43 9.98 0.46
C ILE A 255 1.79 9.35 1.72
N ARG A 256 0.48 9.45 1.84
CA ARG A 256 -0.28 8.87 2.96
C ARG A 256 -0.32 7.35 2.93
N ALA A 257 -0.14 6.76 1.75
CA ALA A 257 -0.23 5.31 1.58
C ALA A 257 1.02 4.56 2.04
N VAL A 258 2.14 5.23 2.27
CA VAL A 258 3.37 4.58 2.74
C VAL A 258 3.14 3.80 4.04
N PRO A 259 2.72 4.41 5.16
CA PRO A 259 2.48 3.67 6.39
C PRO A 259 1.32 2.65 6.27
N ILE A 260 0.38 2.87 5.35
CA ILE A 260 -0.71 1.94 5.09
C ILE A 260 -0.18 0.67 4.41
N ALA A 261 0.67 0.82 3.40
CA ALA A 261 1.28 -0.30 2.70
C ALA A 261 2.16 -1.14 3.62
N GLU A 262 2.99 -0.48 4.44
CA GLU A 262 3.78 -1.17 5.47
C GLU A 262 2.90 -1.96 6.44
N ALA A 263 1.78 -1.39 6.86
CA ALA A 263 0.83 -2.06 7.74
C ALA A 263 0.20 -3.29 7.09
N MET A 264 -0.24 -3.16 5.83
CA MET A 264 -0.88 -4.25 5.09
C MET A 264 0.08 -5.40 4.80
N VAL A 265 1.32 -5.09 4.38
CA VAL A 265 2.38 -6.09 4.21
C VAL A 265 2.69 -6.79 5.54
N SER A 266 2.81 -6.03 6.64
CA SER A 266 3.09 -6.60 7.96
C SER A 266 1.98 -7.53 8.46
N LEU A 267 0.72 -7.21 8.19
CA LEU A 267 -0.42 -8.07 8.54
C LEU A 267 -0.38 -9.40 7.79
N VAL A 268 -0.10 -9.37 6.47
CA VAL A 268 0.05 -10.57 5.66
C VAL A 268 1.20 -11.44 6.18
N LEU A 269 2.36 -10.83 6.43
CA LEU A 269 3.53 -11.56 6.88
C LEU A 269 3.33 -12.22 8.25
N VAL A 270 2.66 -11.54 9.20
CA VAL A 270 2.36 -12.13 10.51
C VAL A 270 1.39 -13.30 10.37
N ASP A 271 0.39 -13.20 9.51
CA ASP A 271 -0.56 -14.29 9.26
C ASP A 271 0.17 -15.52 8.72
N HIS A 272 0.97 -15.35 7.66
CA HIS A 272 1.80 -16.42 7.10
C HIS A 272 2.83 -16.98 8.10
N LEU A 273 3.42 -16.14 8.94
CA LEU A 273 4.35 -16.57 9.98
C LEU A 273 3.66 -17.50 10.99
N LEU A 274 2.44 -17.15 11.42
CA LEU A 274 1.69 -17.98 12.38
C LEU A 274 1.20 -19.28 11.74
N ILE A 275 0.77 -19.24 10.48
CA ILE A 275 0.40 -20.44 9.70
C ILE A 275 1.63 -21.36 9.55
N ASN A 276 2.76 -20.83 9.11
CA ASN A 276 4.01 -21.58 8.95
C ASN A 276 4.43 -22.27 10.25
N ARG A 277 4.34 -21.57 11.37
CA ARG A 277 4.62 -22.16 12.71
C ARG A 277 3.69 -23.33 13.05
N ALA A 278 2.43 -23.24 12.66
CA ALA A 278 1.47 -24.32 12.89
C ALA A 278 1.71 -25.53 11.97
N GLN A 279 2.11 -25.29 10.73
CA GLN A 279 2.33 -26.32 9.72
C GLN A 279 3.71 -27.01 9.84
N CYS A 280 4.76 -26.22 10.07
CA CYS A 280 6.14 -26.63 9.87
C CYS A 280 7.03 -26.49 11.12
N ALA A 281 6.47 -26.37 12.32
CA ALA A 281 7.23 -26.12 13.55
C ALA A 281 8.34 -27.15 13.86
N SER A 282 8.21 -28.39 13.37
CA SER A 282 9.19 -29.47 13.55
C SER A 282 10.25 -29.53 12.45
N ILE A 283 10.19 -28.67 11.46
CA ILE A 283 11.11 -28.66 10.31
C ILE A 283 12.16 -27.57 10.50
N ASP A 284 13.42 -27.92 10.37
CA ASP A 284 14.52 -26.95 10.30
C ASP A 284 14.53 -26.34 8.89
N GLN A 285 13.88 -25.19 8.76
CA GLN A 285 13.71 -24.50 7.48
C GLN A 285 14.98 -23.72 7.13
N LYS A 286 15.93 -24.40 6.50
CA LYS A 286 17.20 -23.81 6.07
C LYS A 286 17.41 -23.95 4.57
N LEU A 287 18.11 -22.98 4.01
CA LEU A 287 18.62 -23.05 2.65
C LEU A 287 20.04 -23.69 2.68
N PRO A 288 20.47 -24.35 1.58
CA PRO A 288 21.77 -25.04 1.54
C PRO A 288 22.99 -24.13 1.77
N PHE A 289 22.81 -22.80 1.65
CA PHE A 289 23.85 -21.78 1.82
C PHE A 289 23.64 -20.89 3.06
N SER A 290 22.61 -21.15 3.89
CA SER A 290 22.41 -20.45 5.16
C SER A 290 23.18 -21.19 6.27
N GLU A 291 23.92 -20.42 7.12
CA GLU A 291 24.58 -20.97 8.31
C GLU A 291 23.59 -21.45 9.38
#